data_01aecb58012c9621ab342e6f33d7a01e
#
_entry.id   01aecb58012c9621ab342e6f33d7a01e
#
_cell.length_a   1.000
_cell.length_b   1.000
_cell.length_c   1.000
_cell.angle_alpha   90.00
_cell.angle_beta   90.00
_cell.angle_gamma   90.00
#
_symmetry.space_group_name_H-M   'P 1'
#
loop_
_entity.id
_entity.type
_entity.pdbx_description
1 polymer ?
#
loop_
_entity_poly.entity_id
_entity_poly.type
_entity_poly.pdbx_seq_one_letter_code
_entity_poly.pdbx_strand_id
1 'polypeptide(L)'
;MAKKQYFCILDTETTMADTVADFAMIICDREGKIYNQCAVLVAGHYNTMELFHDKKANDIWGYEGLNKRKKQYIALLDNGTRMLASVNAINKWINQAIGKYNPTLTAYNMAFDYSKCANTGIDLSVFNNRFCLWQASIGNICNKKAFKQFALDNHQF
;
A
#
# COMPACT_ATOMS: atom_id res chain seq x y z
N MET A 1 21.26 25.54 -0.65
CA MET A 1 20.81 24.30 -1.32
C MET A 1 19.38 23.96 -0.88
N ALA A 2 18.51 23.57 -1.79
CA ALA A 2 17.18 23.09 -1.41
C ALA A 2 17.31 21.81 -0.58
N LYS A 3 16.54 21.72 0.52
CA LYS A 3 16.52 20.53 1.37
C LYS A 3 16.01 19.33 0.54
N LYS A 4 16.72 18.21 0.60
CA LYS A 4 16.32 16.98 -0.11
C LYS A 4 14.96 16.51 0.38
N GLN A 5 14.06 16.23 -0.56
CA GLN A 5 12.72 15.73 -0.26
C GLN A 5 12.68 14.22 -0.43
N TYR A 6 12.13 13.54 0.57
CA TYR A 6 11.94 12.09 0.55
C TYR A 6 10.45 11.73 0.49
N PHE A 7 10.16 10.59 -0.12
CA PHE A 7 8.84 10.00 -0.21
C PHE A 7 8.87 8.60 0.41
N CYS A 8 7.80 8.25 1.09
CA CYS A 8 7.56 6.90 1.55
C CYS A 8 6.38 6.33 0.74
N ILE A 9 6.67 5.44 -0.19
CA ILE A 9 5.65 4.81 -1.03
C ILE A 9 5.14 3.59 -0.29
N LEU A 10 3.84 3.56 -0.03
CA LEU A 10 3.13 2.49 0.67
C LEU A 10 2.28 1.69 -0.32
N ASP A 11 2.31 0.37 -0.17
CA ASP A 11 1.37 -0.56 -0.79
C ASP A 11 0.98 -1.66 0.19
N THR A 12 -0.29 -2.07 0.21
CA THR A 12 -0.79 -3.11 1.11
C THR A 12 -1.70 -4.09 0.40
N GLU A 13 -1.59 -5.36 0.80
CA GLU A 13 -2.61 -6.37 0.48
C GLU A 13 -3.37 -6.73 1.75
N THR A 14 -4.69 -6.90 1.64
CA THR A 14 -5.57 -6.92 2.80
C THR A 14 -6.36 -8.22 2.93
N THR A 15 -6.86 -8.46 4.12
CA THR A 15 -7.76 -9.57 4.43
C THR A 15 -9.22 -9.15 4.32
N MET A 16 -10.14 -10.13 4.33
CA MET A 16 -11.58 -9.86 4.38
C MET A 16 -12.05 -9.24 5.71
N ALA A 17 -11.20 -9.21 6.76
CA ALA A 17 -11.45 -8.47 8.00
C ALA A 17 -10.93 -7.03 7.96
N ASP A 18 -10.60 -6.51 6.80
CA ASP A 18 -10.09 -5.14 6.64
C ASP A 18 -8.77 -4.87 7.38
N THR A 19 -7.94 -5.91 7.52
CA THR A 19 -6.59 -5.81 8.08
C THR A 19 -5.52 -6.03 7.03
N VAL A 20 -4.28 -5.60 7.31
CA VAL A 20 -3.15 -5.75 6.40
C VAL A 20 -2.53 -7.14 6.53
N ALA A 21 -2.43 -7.85 5.42
CA ALA A 21 -1.76 -9.16 5.32
C ALA A 21 -0.32 -9.03 4.81
N ASP A 22 -0.10 -8.22 3.77
CA ASP A 22 1.21 -7.92 3.18
C ASP A 22 1.41 -6.41 3.21
N PHE A 23 2.58 -6.00 3.70
CA PHE A 23 2.91 -4.59 3.92
C PHE A 23 4.24 -4.28 3.26
N ALA A 24 4.25 -3.26 2.41
CA ALA A 24 5.46 -2.79 1.77
C ALA A 24 5.59 -1.26 1.83
N MET A 25 6.80 -0.79 2.16
CA MET A 25 7.17 0.61 2.09
C MET A 25 8.55 0.78 1.45
N ILE A 26 8.69 1.82 0.63
CA ILE A 26 9.97 2.21 0.02
C ILE A 26 10.22 3.69 0.32
N ILE A 27 11.40 4.00 0.86
CA ILE A 27 11.87 5.39 1.00
C ILE A 27 12.71 5.75 -0.20
N CYS A 28 12.27 6.74 -0.97
CA CYS A 28 12.96 7.21 -2.17
C CYS A 28 13.01 8.73 -2.25
N ASP A 29 13.78 9.26 -3.19
CA ASP A 29 13.77 10.68 -3.58
C ASP A 29 13.03 10.90 -4.91
N ARG A 30 13.03 12.13 -5.39
CA ARG A 30 12.35 12.52 -6.66
C ARG A 30 12.94 11.85 -7.89
N GLU A 31 14.22 11.49 -7.84
CA GLU A 31 14.92 10.80 -8.93
C GLU A 31 14.71 9.29 -8.90
N GLY A 32 13.96 8.78 -7.92
CA GLY A 32 13.67 7.36 -7.76
C GLY A 32 14.80 6.57 -7.09
N LYS A 33 15.79 7.24 -6.50
CA LYS A 33 16.82 6.57 -5.72
C LYS A 33 16.23 6.04 -4.42
N ILE A 34 16.39 4.73 -4.17
CA ILE A 34 15.92 4.04 -2.98
C ILE A 34 16.96 4.16 -1.85
N TYR A 35 16.51 4.52 -0.67
CA TYR A 35 17.31 4.69 0.55
C TYR A 35 17.05 3.63 1.60
N ASN A 36 15.82 3.13 1.66
CA ASN A 36 15.41 2.09 2.58
C ASN A 36 14.13 1.43 2.06
N GLN A 37 13.87 0.21 2.49
CA GLN A 37 12.66 -0.52 2.14
C GLN A 37 12.28 -1.52 3.23
N CYS A 38 10.98 -1.78 3.32
CA CYS A 38 10.38 -2.80 4.17
C CYS A 38 9.34 -3.55 3.35
N ALA A 39 9.43 -4.87 3.30
CA ALA A 39 8.46 -5.73 2.62
C ALA A 39 8.25 -6.99 3.45
N VAL A 40 7.12 -7.06 4.15
CA VAL A 40 6.87 -8.08 5.17
C VAL A 40 5.43 -8.60 5.12
N LEU A 41 5.23 -9.85 5.52
CA LEU A 41 3.92 -10.37 5.86
C LEU A 41 3.62 -10.08 7.33
N VAL A 42 2.41 -9.62 7.60
CA VAL A 42 2.02 -9.19 8.95
C VAL A 42 1.62 -10.40 9.78
N ALA A 43 2.44 -10.71 10.80
CA ALA A 43 2.20 -11.82 11.70
C ALA A 43 0.84 -11.69 12.39
N GLY A 44 0.07 -12.78 12.42
CA GLY A 44 -1.29 -12.81 12.99
C GLY A 44 -2.39 -12.34 12.05
N HIS A 45 -2.05 -11.87 10.83
CA HIS A 45 -3.04 -11.38 9.84
C HIS A 45 -2.95 -12.10 8.49
N TYR A 46 -1.74 -12.34 7.97
CA TYR A 46 -1.55 -12.83 6.58
C TYR A 46 -2.16 -14.21 6.28
N ASN A 47 -2.37 -15.04 7.29
CA ASN A 47 -2.82 -16.43 7.14
C ASN A 47 -4.09 -16.76 7.94
N THR A 48 -4.67 -15.80 8.65
CA THR A 48 -5.81 -16.06 9.56
C THR A 48 -7.15 -16.10 8.86
N MET A 49 -7.27 -15.47 7.69
CA MET A 49 -8.49 -15.49 6.90
C MET A 49 -8.22 -15.30 5.42
N GLU A 50 -9.29 -15.34 4.63
CA GLU A 50 -9.24 -15.10 3.19
C GLU A 50 -8.72 -13.69 2.86
N LEU A 51 -7.88 -13.60 1.85
CA LEU A 51 -7.37 -12.33 1.35
C LEU A 51 -8.43 -11.66 0.47
N PHE A 52 -8.53 -10.35 0.58
CA PHE A 52 -9.48 -9.56 -0.20
C PHE A 52 -9.31 -9.75 -1.71
N HIS A 53 -8.07 -9.79 -2.19
CA HIS A 53 -7.77 -10.00 -3.59
C HIS A 53 -8.21 -11.39 -4.08
N ASP A 54 -7.94 -12.44 -3.32
CA ASP A 54 -8.33 -13.81 -3.67
C ASP A 54 -9.84 -13.96 -3.69
N LYS A 55 -10.55 -13.38 -2.71
CA LYS A 55 -12.01 -13.35 -2.66
C LYS A 55 -12.60 -12.64 -3.88
N LYS A 56 -12.12 -11.45 -4.20
CA LYS A 56 -12.58 -10.69 -5.37
C LYS A 56 -12.31 -11.41 -6.68
N ALA A 57 -11.15 -12.05 -6.83
CA ALA A 57 -10.82 -12.84 -8.00
C ALA A 57 -11.78 -14.03 -8.16
N ASN A 58 -12.09 -14.74 -7.05
CA ASN A 58 -13.04 -15.83 -7.04
C ASN A 58 -14.47 -15.39 -7.40
N ASP A 59 -14.93 -14.28 -6.84
CA ASP A 59 -16.27 -13.72 -7.11
C ASP A 59 -16.43 -13.29 -8.58
N ILE A 60 -15.38 -12.73 -9.18
CA ILE A 60 -15.44 -12.22 -10.58
C ILE A 60 -15.27 -13.35 -11.60
N TRP A 61 -14.35 -14.29 -11.35
CA TRP A 61 -13.94 -15.29 -12.32
C TRP A 61 -14.52 -16.68 -12.09
N GLY A 62 -15.29 -16.88 -11.02
CA GLY A 62 -15.90 -18.16 -10.67
C GLY A 62 -14.91 -19.27 -10.31
N TYR A 63 -13.70 -18.93 -9.90
CA TYR A 63 -12.66 -19.87 -9.53
C TYR A 63 -12.76 -20.22 -8.04
N GLU A 64 -13.55 -21.22 -7.70
CA GLU A 64 -13.64 -21.71 -6.33
C GLU A 64 -12.26 -22.18 -5.80
N GLY A 65 -11.90 -21.71 -4.61
CA GLY A 65 -10.75 -22.22 -3.85
C GLY A 65 -9.38 -21.76 -4.32
N LEU A 66 -9.27 -20.75 -5.17
CA LEU A 66 -7.97 -20.21 -5.58
C LEU A 66 -7.42 -19.21 -4.56
N ASN A 67 -6.90 -19.68 -3.45
CA ASN A 67 -6.05 -18.89 -2.55
C ASN A 67 -4.69 -18.63 -3.21
N LYS A 68 -4.70 -18.00 -4.38
CA LYS A 68 -3.54 -17.88 -5.26
C LYS A 68 -2.44 -17.05 -4.61
N ARG A 69 -2.82 -15.92 -4.04
CA ARG A 69 -1.89 -15.02 -3.34
C ARG A 69 -1.39 -15.64 -2.03
N LYS A 70 -2.27 -16.29 -1.29
CA LYS A 70 -1.88 -16.98 -0.05
C LYS A 70 -0.85 -18.08 -0.28
N LYS A 71 -0.98 -18.85 -1.37
CA LYS A 71 0.03 -19.83 -1.79
C LYS A 71 1.35 -19.17 -2.17
N GLN A 72 1.30 -18.02 -2.84
CA GLN A 72 2.49 -17.22 -3.15
C GLN A 72 3.21 -16.75 -1.89
N TYR A 73 2.48 -16.35 -0.85
CA TYR A 73 3.07 -15.91 0.41
C TYR A 73 3.90 -17.02 1.08
N ILE A 74 3.40 -18.24 1.09
CA ILE A 74 4.15 -19.39 1.61
C ILE A 74 5.48 -19.55 0.86
N ALA A 75 5.44 -19.53 -0.47
CA ALA A 75 6.64 -19.62 -1.29
C ALA A 75 7.61 -18.45 -1.07
N LEU A 76 7.11 -17.22 -0.86
CA LEU A 76 7.92 -16.04 -0.58
C LEU A 76 8.60 -16.11 0.81
N LEU A 77 7.95 -16.71 1.79
CA LEU A 77 8.55 -16.97 3.11
C LEU A 77 9.63 -18.07 3.00
N ASP A 78 9.32 -19.16 2.31
CA ASP A 78 10.23 -20.30 2.18
C ASP A 78 11.52 -19.92 1.44
N ASN A 79 11.45 -19.06 0.44
CA ASN A 79 12.61 -18.59 -0.32
C ASN A 79 13.29 -17.34 0.25
N GLY A 80 12.79 -16.79 1.38
CA GLY A 80 13.37 -15.64 2.05
C GLY A 80 13.11 -14.28 1.38
N THR A 81 12.24 -14.19 0.36
CA THR A 81 11.89 -12.93 -0.32
C THR A 81 10.96 -12.06 0.55
N ARG A 82 10.17 -12.67 1.40
CA ARG A 82 9.38 -12.01 2.44
C ARG A 82 9.78 -12.52 3.80
N MET A 83 9.64 -11.68 4.81
CA MET A 83 9.82 -12.03 6.22
C MET A 83 8.52 -11.78 6.97
N LEU A 84 8.33 -12.50 8.07
CA LEU A 84 7.25 -12.18 9.02
C LEU A 84 7.68 -11.01 9.92
N ALA A 85 6.78 -10.07 10.11
CA ALA A 85 6.97 -9.00 11.09
C ALA A 85 5.71 -8.81 11.93
N SER A 86 5.90 -8.53 13.22
CA SER A 86 4.82 -8.08 14.09
C SER A 86 4.45 -6.62 13.77
N VAL A 87 3.23 -6.22 14.13
CA VAL A 87 2.79 -4.83 14.03
C VAL A 87 3.75 -3.87 14.76
N ASN A 88 4.26 -4.29 15.94
CA ASN A 88 5.23 -3.49 16.70
C ASN A 88 6.55 -3.31 15.92
N ALA A 89 7.03 -4.34 15.24
CA ALA A 89 8.24 -4.24 14.42
C ALA A 89 8.05 -3.28 13.23
N ILE A 90 6.88 -3.33 12.58
CA ILE A 90 6.52 -2.42 11.49
C ILE A 90 6.47 -0.98 12.00
N ASN A 91 5.79 -0.71 13.12
CA ASN A 91 5.71 0.62 13.71
C ASN A 91 7.08 1.15 14.12
N LYS A 92 7.96 0.30 14.65
CA LYS A 92 9.34 0.66 14.96
C LYS A 92 10.12 1.06 13.71
N TRP A 93 10.00 0.31 12.63
CA TRP A 93 10.63 0.63 11.35
C TRP A 93 10.13 1.98 10.80
N ILE A 94 8.80 2.22 10.84
CA ILE A 94 8.19 3.49 10.41
C ILE A 94 8.75 4.67 11.20
N ASN A 95 8.79 4.57 12.53
CA ASN A 95 9.31 5.64 13.39
C ASN A 95 10.81 5.93 13.11
N GLN A 96 11.61 4.91 12.86
CA GLN A 96 13.01 5.06 12.49
C GLN A 96 13.15 5.75 11.13
N ALA A 97 12.33 5.38 10.14
CA ALA A 97 12.33 6.00 8.81
C ALA A 97 11.92 7.47 8.88
N ILE A 98 10.89 7.81 9.67
CA ILE A 98 10.46 9.19 9.89
C ILE A 98 11.56 10.01 10.56
N GLY A 99 12.18 9.49 11.61
CA GLY A 99 13.26 10.16 12.33
C GLY A 99 14.47 10.47 11.44
N LYS A 100 14.77 9.59 10.47
CA LYS A 100 15.91 9.75 9.57
C LYS A 100 15.62 10.59 8.33
N TYR A 101 14.43 10.43 7.74
CA TYR A 101 14.13 10.99 6.42
C TYR A 101 12.99 12.01 6.43
N ASN A 102 12.10 11.98 7.41
CA ASN A 102 10.85 12.75 7.45
C ASN A 102 10.13 12.76 6.09
N PRO A 103 9.80 11.58 5.52
CA PRO A 103 9.29 11.47 4.17
C PRO A 103 7.81 11.86 4.09
N THR A 104 7.36 12.26 2.90
CA THR A 104 5.94 12.37 2.59
C THR A 104 5.37 10.98 2.32
N LEU A 105 4.37 10.56 3.09
CA LEU A 105 3.66 9.30 2.86
C LEU A 105 2.86 9.39 1.56
N THR A 106 3.07 8.43 0.67
CA THR A 106 2.46 8.38 -0.65
C THR A 106 1.87 6.99 -0.89
N ALA A 107 0.62 6.94 -1.33
CA ALA A 107 -0.03 5.71 -1.79
C ALA A 107 -0.91 6.01 -3.00
N TYR A 108 -1.23 4.98 -3.80
CA TYR A 108 -2.13 5.15 -4.94
C TYR A 108 -3.53 5.56 -4.49
N ASN A 109 -4.12 4.85 -3.54
CA ASN A 109 -5.39 5.20 -2.90
C ASN A 109 -5.20 5.30 -1.39
N MET A 110 -4.69 6.42 -0.93
CA MET A 110 -4.28 6.65 0.46
C MET A 110 -5.36 6.29 1.49
N ALA A 111 -6.62 6.60 1.23
CA ALA A 111 -7.70 6.33 2.16
C ALA A 111 -7.88 4.83 2.43
N PHE A 112 -7.70 4.00 1.39
CA PHE A 112 -7.77 2.55 1.50
C PHE A 112 -6.67 2.02 2.41
N ASP A 113 -5.41 2.25 2.05
CA ASP A 113 -4.25 1.75 2.80
C ASP A 113 -4.23 2.29 4.24
N TYR A 114 -4.56 3.57 4.41
CA TYR A 114 -4.59 4.22 5.72
C TYR A 114 -5.60 3.54 6.66
N SER A 115 -6.82 3.28 6.18
CA SER A 115 -7.85 2.63 7.00
C SER A 115 -7.48 1.20 7.39
N LYS A 116 -6.91 0.43 6.46
CA LYS A 116 -6.49 -0.95 6.71
C LYS A 116 -5.31 -1.03 7.68
N CYS A 117 -4.34 -0.12 7.54
CA CYS A 117 -3.25 0.02 8.50
C CYS A 117 -3.76 0.36 9.90
N ALA A 118 -4.68 1.31 10.03
CA ALA A 118 -5.29 1.68 11.31
C ALA A 118 -6.01 0.49 11.96
N ASN A 119 -6.79 -0.27 11.20
CA ASN A 119 -7.49 -1.48 11.69
C ASN A 119 -6.52 -2.56 12.17
N THR A 120 -5.31 -2.61 11.62
CA THR A 120 -4.27 -3.57 11.98
C THR A 120 -3.43 -3.13 13.18
N GLY A 121 -3.47 -1.84 13.52
CA GLY A 121 -2.61 -1.23 14.53
C GLY A 121 -1.29 -0.69 13.99
N ILE A 122 -1.16 -0.58 12.65
CA ILE A 122 -0.03 0.09 11.99
C ILE A 122 -0.33 1.59 11.99
N ASP A 123 0.49 2.36 12.69
CA ASP A 123 0.26 3.79 12.90
C ASP A 123 0.88 4.65 11.80
N LEU A 124 0.06 5.07 10.84
CA LEU A 124 0.44 6.01 9.80
C LEU A 124 0.22 7.48 10.20
N SER A 125 -0.39 7.76 11.36
CA SER A 125 -0.65 9.11 11.83
C SER A 125 0.63 9.88 12.15
N VAL A 126 1.73 9.18 12.37
CA VAL A 126 3.06 9.73 12.66
C VAL A 126 3.73 10.45 11.48
N PHE A 127 3.24 10.24 10.24
CA PHE A 127 3.73 10.98 9.08
C PHE A 127 3.23 12.43 9.09
N ASN A 128 4.14 13.39 8.92
CA ASN A 128 3.81 14.82 8.91
C ASN A 128 3.08 15.25 7.64
N ASN A 129 3.40 14.62 6.50
CA ASN A 129 2.84 14.96 5.20
C ASN A 129 2.36 13.70 4.49
N ARG A 130 1.27 13.83 3.74
CA ARG A 130 0.64 12.76 2.97
C ARG A 130 0.29 13.24 1.56
N PHE A 131 0.39 12.33 0.60
CA PHE A 131 0.07 12.59 -0.79
C PHE A 131 -0.65 11.38 -1.39
N CYS A 132 -1.90 11.58 -1.82
CA CYS A 132 -2.68 10.55 -2.50
C CYS A 132 -2.47 10.66 -4.01
N LEU A 133 -1.79 9.68 -4.58
CA LEU A 133 -1.46 9.67 -6.00
C LEU A 133 -2.72 9.59 -6.89
N TRP A 134 -3.71 8.82 -6.47
CA TRP A 134 -4.98 8.72 -7.20
C TRP A 134 -5.72 10.06 -7.28
N GLN A 135 -5.87 10.76 -6.16
CA GLN A 135 -6.53 12.09 -6.15
C GLN A 135 -5.76 13.10 -6.99
N ALA A 136 -4.43 13.11 -6.90
CA ALA A 136 -3.60 13.99 -7.70
C ALA A 136 -3.70 13.67 -9.20
N SER A 137 -3.74 12.40 -9.57
CA SER A 137 -3.90 11.94 -10.96
C SER A 137 -5.26 12.33 -11.52
N ILE A 138 -6.35 12.11 -10.76
CA ILE A 138 -7.70 12.51 -11.16
C ILE A 138 -7.78 14.04 -11.36
N GLY A 139 -7.28 14.81 -10.40
CA GLY A 139 -7.27 16.28 -10.50
C GLY A 139 -6.54 16.77 -11.75
N ASN A 140 -5.40 16.14 -12.05
CA ASN A 140 -4.59 16.49 -13.22
C ASN A 140 -5.24 16.08 -14.55
N ILE A 141 -5.80 14.87 -14.63
CA ILE A 141 -6.43 14.32 -15.84
C ILE A 141 -7.78 14.98 -16.08
N CYS A 142 -8.63 15.09 -15.05
CA CYS A 142 -9.98 15.65 -15.16
C CYS A 142 -9.98 17.14 -15.50
N ASN A 143 -8.89 17.86 -15.24
CA ASN A 143 -8.75 19.25 -15.65
C ASN A 143 -8.43 19.45 -17.14
N LYS A 144 -8.02 18.40 -17.85
CA LYS A 144 -7.76 18.49 -19.30
C LYS A 144 -9.08 18.54 -20.08
N LYS A 145 -9.22 19.53 -20.96
CA LYS A 145 -10.43 19.71 -21.78
C LYS A 145 -10.81 18.46 -22.58
N ALA A 146 -9.82 17.78 -23.17
CA ALA A 146 -10.05 16.56 -23.96
C ALA A 146 -10.61 15.41 -23.09
N PHE A 147 -10.14 15.26 -21.85
CA PHE A 147 -10.65 14.24 -20.93
C PHE A 147 -12.08 14.55 -20.49
N LYS A 148 -12.38 15.81 -20.17
CA LYS A 148 -13.74 16.23 -19.81
C LYS A 148 -14.74 15.95 -20.94
N GLN A 149 -14.35 16.24 -22.17
CA GLN A 149 -15.19 15.97 -23.33
C GLN A 149 -15.37 14.45 -23.52
N PHE A 150 -14.29 13.67 -23.45
CA PHE A 150 -14.36 12.20 -23.52
C PHE A 150 -15.30 11.61 -22.45
N ALA A 151 -15.20 12.08 -21.21
CA ALA A 151 -16.02 11.60 -20.11
C ALA A 151 -17.51 11.96 -20.32
N LEU A 152 -17.83 13.13 -20.84
CA LEU A 152 -19.19 13.54 -21.21
C LEU A 152 -19.75 12.66 -22.33
N ASP A 153 -18.97 12.42 -23.38
CA ASP A 153 -19.38 11.63 -24.53
C ASP A 153 -19.65 10.15 -24.18
N ASN A 154 -18.99 9.65 -23.12
CA ASN A 154 -19.11 8.26 -22.67
C ASN A 154 -19.89 8.11 -21.37
N HIS A 155 -20.56 9.13 -20.89
CA HIS A 155 -21.34 9.12 -19.64
C HIS A 155 -20.54 8.61 -18.42
N GLN A 156 -19.28 8.99 -18.30
CA GLN A 156 -18.34 8.53 -17.27
C GLN A 156 -18.23 9.49 -16.06
N PHE A 157 -19.09 10.46 -15.95
CA PHE A 157 -19.21 11.34 -14.77
C PHE A 157 -20.32 10.91 -13.85
#